data_d07fb11fc00ba88cbbd5184d7a452593
#
_entry.id   d07fb11fc00ba88cbbd5184d7a452593
#
_cell.length_a   1.000
_cell.length_b   1.000
_cell.length_c   1.000
_cell.angle_alpha   90.00
_cell.angle_beta   90.00
_cell.angle_gamma   90.00
#
_symmetry.space_group_name_H-M   'P 1'
#
loop_
_entity.id
_entity.type
_entity.pdbx_description
1 polymer ?
#
loop_
_entity_poly.entity_id
_entity_poly.type
_entity_poly.pdbx_seq_one_letter_code
_entity_poly.pdbx_strand_id
1 'polypeptide(L)'
;SRLDDGSRITLIGAVPEAGEAAARRLERFDVQVIDGYDGLRRFKAQPRVLVDFDPRLVIVGLGAGLQEVVASVALGLVPEASVCTAGGWIDQYARAADDYFPTWVHAARLGWAWRIAHEPKRLIKRYTVEALDFVAHAPELISRLEAMGSFDDLGLVGGVTFADRG
;
A
#
# COMPACT_ATOMS: atom_id res chain seq x y z
N SER A 1 14.26 -12.31 0.00
CA SER A 1 13.97 -13.75 -0.12
C SER A 1 12.90 -13.96 -1.18
N ARG A 2 13.05 -14.97 -2.03
CA ARG A 2 11.98 -15.40 -2.93
C ARG A 2 10.88 -16.06 -2.10
N LEU A 3 9.61 -15.77 -2.46
CA LEU A 3 8.49 -16.53 -1.93
C LEU A 3 8.40 -17.86 -2.66
N ASP A 4 8.31 -18.94 -1.91
CA ASP A 4 8.11 -20.29 -2.44
C ASP A 4 6.65 -20.52 -2.79
N ASP A 5 6.37 -21.48 -3.66
CA ASP A 5 5.00 -21.88 -3.98
C ASP A 5 4.30 -22.37 -2.70
N GLY A 6 3.04 -21.99 -2.54
CA GLY A 6 2.29 -22.23 -1.32
C GLY A 6 2.56 -21.23 -0.18
N SER A 7 3.46 -20.25 -0.36
CA SER A 7 3.64 -19.20 0.65
C SER A 7 2.35 -18.43 0.88
N ARG A 8 2.06 -18.11 2.14
CA ARG A 8 0.85 -17.38 2.54
C ARG A 8 1.02 -15.89 2.33
N ILE A 9 0.08 -15.28 1.62
CA ILE A 9 0.05 -13.84 1.30
C ILE A 9 -1.28 -13.26 1.74
N THR A 10 -1.27 -12.12 2.42
CA THR A 10 -2.50 -11.37 2.71
C THR A 10 -2.55 -10.11 1.87
N LEU A 11 -3.66 -9.91 1.16
CA LEU A 11 -4.01 -8.68 0.45
C LEU A 11 -5.01 -7.91 1.32
N ILE A 12 -4.67 -6.66 1.68
CA ILE A 12 -5.56 -5.79 2.47
C ILE A 12 -5.88 -4.55 1.64
N GLY A 13 -7.14 -4.42 1.23
CA GLY A 13 -7.62 -3.27 0.45
C GLY A 13 -8.39 -3.67 -0.80
N ALA A 14 -8.60 -2.69 -1.70
CA ALA A 14 -9.41 -2.81 -2.90
C ALA A 14 -10.90 -3.12 -2.64
N VAL A 15 -11.70 -3.20 -3.70
CA VAL A 15 -13.06 -3.73 -3.62
C VAL A 15 -13.01 -5.26 -3.59
N PRO A 16 -14.05 -5.93 -3.02
CA PRO A 16 -14.04 -7.39 -2.88
C PRO A 16 -13.71 -8.13 -4.18
N GLU A 17 -14.35 -7.73 -5.29
CA GLU A 17 -14.18 -8.37 -6.60
C GLU A 17 -12.74 -8.25 -7.13
N ALA A 18 -12.10 -7.09 -6.88
CA ALA A 18 -10.70 -6.88 -7.28
C ALA A 18 -9.74 -7.69 -6.40
N GLY A 19 -10.00 -7.76 -5.10
CA GLY A 19 -9.21 -8.58 -4.18
C GLY A 19 -9.24 -10.05 -4.58
N GLU A 20 -10.42 -10.59 -4.85
CA GLU A 20 -10.60 -11.96 -5.31
C GLU A 20 -9.98 -12.23 -6.69
N ALA A 21 -10.10 -11.26 -7.64
CA ALA A 21 -9.49 -11.39 -8.95
C ALA A 21 -7.95 -11.39 -8.84
N ALA A 22 -7.39 -10.55 -7.96
CA ALA A 22 -5.95 -10.54 -7.68
C ALA A 22 -5.49 -11.87 -7.06
N ALA A 23 -6.27 -12.42 -6.11
CA ALA A 23 -5.97 -13.70 -5.48
C ALA A 23 -5.96 -14.85 -6.50
N ARG A 24 -6.95 -14.92 -7.40
CA ARG A 24 -6.97 -15.92 -8.48
C ARG A 24 -5.74 -15.86 -9.40
N ARG A 25 -5.15 -14.69 -9.61
CA ARG A 25 -3.91 -14.54 -10.40
C ARG A 25 -2.65 -14.94 -9.64
N LEU A 26 -2.75 -15.03 -8.32
CA LEU A 26 -1.69 -15.48 -7.42
C LEU A 26 -1.85 -16.96 -7.04
N GLU A 27 -2.44 -17.77 -7.92
CA GLU A 27 -2.85 -19.18 -7.69
C GLU A 27 -1.76 -20.10 -7.14
N ARG A 28 -0.49 -19.76 -7.33
CA ARG A 28 0.64 -20.50 -6.78
C ARG A 28 0.87 -20.24 -5.28
N PHE A 29 0.15 -19.27 -4.70
CA PHE A 29 0.24 -18.88 -3.30
C PHE A 29 -1.08 -19.16 -2.58
N ASP A 30 -1.02 -19.32 -1.26
CA ASP A 30 -2.20 -19.31 -0.41
C ASP A 30 -2.54 -17.85 -0.07
N VAL A 31 -3.67 -17.34 -0.59
CA VAL A 31 -3.98 -15.93 -0.54
C VAL A 31 -5.22 -15.65 0.31
N GLN A 32 -5.01 -14.90 1.40
CA GLN A 32 -6.09 -14.30 2.18
C GLN A 32 -6.42 -12.91 1.63
N VAL A 33 -7.71 -12.63 1.42
CA VAL A 33 -8.19 -11.30 1.02
C VAL A 33 -8.96 -10.64 2.16
N ILE A 34 -8.56 -9.44 2.52
CA ILE A 34 -9.26 -8.53 3.44
C ILE A 34 -9.61 -7.29 2.62
N ASP A 35 -10.84 -7.22 2.10
CA ASP A 35 -11.27 -6.09 1.28
C ASP A 35 -11.22 -4.76 2.06
N GLY A 36 -11.18 -3.64 1.34
CA GLY A 36 -11.01 -2.29 1.91
C GLY A 36 -12.27 -1.72 2.60
N TYR A 37 -13.35 -2.47 2.67
CA TYR A 37 -14.66 -2.07 3.19
C TYR A 37 -15.09 -2.93 4.37
N ASP A 38 -15.88 -3.95 4.14
CA ASP A 38 -16.40 -4.84 5.18
C ASP A 38 -15.33 -5.73 5.76
N GLY A 39 -14.41 -6.21 4.93
CA GLY A 39 -13.25 -6.96 5.34
C GLY A 39 -12.36 -6.16 6.28
N LEU A 40 -12.08 -4.90 5.95
CA LEU A 40 -11.29 -4.01 6.80
C LEU A 40 -12.01 -3.69 8.12
N ARG A 41 -13.34 -3.54 8.11
CA ARG A 41 -14.12 -3.36 9.34
C ARG A 41 -14.02 -4.59 10.25
N ARG A 42 -14.16 -5.80 9.69
CA ARG A 42 -14.01 -7.06 10.43
C ARG A 42 -12.58 -7.23 10.95
N PHE A 43 -11.57 -6.92 10.14
CA PHE A 43 -10.17 -6.95 10.55
C PHE A 43 -9.90 -6.03 11.74
N LYS A 44 -10.43 -4.80 11.73
CA LYS A 44 -10.31 -3.88 12.88
C LYS A 44 -10.97 -4.42 14.16
N ALA A 45 -12.08 -5.14 14.03
CA ALA A 45 -12.77 -5.75 15.16
C ALA A 45 -12.07 -7.03 15.65
N GLN A 46 -11.49 -7.79 14.74
CA GLN A 46 -10.85 -9.08 15.01
C GLN A 46 -9.50 -9.20 14.28
N PRO A 47 -8.45 -8.49 14.75
CA PRO A 47 -7.15 -8.47 14.07
C PRO A 47 -6.44 -9.84 14.11
N ARG A 48 -6.85 -10.74 15.00
CA ARG A 48 -6.31 -12.10 15.09
C ARG A 48 -6.43 -12.91 13.80
N VAL A 49 -7.36 -12.59 12.91
CA VAL A 49 -7.49 -13.26 11.62
C VAL A 49 -6.20 -13.22 10.80
N LEU A 50 -5.39 -12.18 10.96
CA LEU A 50 -4.10 -12.06 10.31
C LEU A 50 -3.05 -12.96 10.98
N VAL A 51 -3.05 -13.01 12.31
CA VAL A 51 -2.16 -13.87 13.10
C VAL A 51 -2.43 -15.34 12.85
N ASP A 52 -3.71 -15.72 12.83
CA ASP A 52 -4.14 -17.11 12.60
C ASP A 52 -3.80 -17.59 11.18
N PHE A 53 -3.83 -16.70 10.20
CA PHE A 53 -3.40 -16.98 8.84
C PHE A 53 -1.87 -17.04 8.71
N ASP A 54 -1.12 -16.30 9.53
CA ASP A 54 0.35 -16.28 9.60
C ASP A 54 1.02 -16.07 8.23
N PRO A 55 0.79 -14.92 7.57
CA PRO A 55 1.31 -14.67 6.23
C PRO A 55 2.82 -14.41 6.25
N ARG A 56 3.48 -14.78 5.13
CA ARG A 56 4.88 -14.39 4.85
C ARG A 56 4.99 -12.99 4.25
N LEU A 57 3.91 -12.56 3.56
CA LEU A 57 3.84 -11.24 2.93
C LEU A 57 2.44 -10.64 3.15
N VAL A 58 2.41 -9.38 3.55
CA VAL A 58 1.19 -8.58 3.63
C VAL A 58 1.30 -7.41 2.67
N ILE A 59 0.36 -7.29 1.74
CA ILE A 59 0.29 -6.19 0.77
C ILE A 59 -0.91 -5.31 1.13
N VAL A 60 -0.64 -4.06 1.51
CA VAL A 60 -1.68 -3.10 1.91
C VAL A 60 -1.93 -2.11 0.77
N GLY A 61 -3.09 -2.23 0.12
CA GLY A 61 -3.53 -1.43 -1.02
C GLY A 61 -4.71 -0.52 -0.67
N LEU A 62 -4.54 0.35 0.31
CA LEU A 62 -5.53 1.33 0.74
C LEU A 62 -5.14 2.75 0.28
N GLY A 63 -5.96 3.75 0.56
CA GLY A 63 -5.60 5.15 0.32
C GLY A 63 -4.51 5.64 1.28
N ALA A 64 -3.76 6.67 0.87
CA ALA A 64 -2.74 7.32 1.69
C ALA A 64 -3.27 7.73 3.06
N GLY A 65 -2.45 7.62 4.10
CA GLY A 65 -2.82 7.81 5.49
C GLY A 65 -3.38 6.54 6.14
N LEU A 66 -4.37 5.89 5.51
CA LEU A 66 -4.96 4.67 6.08
C LEU A 66 -4.07 3.44 5.87
N GLN A 67 -3.42 3.34 4.71
CA GLN A 67 -2.55 2.20 4.41
C GLN A 67 -1.33 2.14 5.35
N GLU A 68 -0.76 3.26 5.74
CA GLU A 68 0.38 3.34 6.64
C GLU A 68 -0.01 2.86 8.05
N VAL A 69 -1.19 3.29 8.52
CA VAL A 69 -1.73 2.84 9.82
C VAL A 69 -1.98 1.33 9.82
N VAL A 70 -2.63 0.81 8.76
CA VAL A 70 -2.93 -0.62 8.65
C VAL A 70 -1.65 -1.44 8.51
N ALA A 71 -0.67 -0.96 7.74
CA ALA A 71 0.63 -1.61 7.61
C ALA A 71 1.38 -1.67 8.95
N SER A 72 1.35 -0.59 9.74
CA SER A 72 1.95 -0.56 11.07
C SER A 72 1.29 -1.56 12.02
N VAL A 73 -0.05 -1.65 12.00
CA VAL A 73 -0.80 -2.64 12.79
C VAL A 73 -0.45 -4.07 12.34
N ALA A 74 -0.41 -4.32 11.03
CA ALA A 74 -0.05 -5.63 10.49
C ALA A 74 1.37 -6.04 10.93
N LEU A 75 2.33 -5.12 10.85
CA LEU A 75 3.71 -5.36 11.27
C LEU A 75 3.81 -5.72 12.77
N GLY A 76 2.99 -5.09 13.60
CA GLY A 76 2.92 -5.41 15.03
C GLY A 76 2.28 -6.77 15.33
N LEU A 77 1.35 -7.23 14.47
CA LEU A 77 0.64 -8.50 14.63
C LEU A 77 1.44 -9.70 14.10
N VAL A 78 2.16 -9.51 12.99
CA VAL A 78 2.94 -10.56 12.30
C VAL A 78 4.36 -10.06 12.00
N PRO A 79 5.22 -9.92 13.03
CA PRO A 79 6.52 -9.28 12.88
C PRO A 79 7.50 -10.03 11.97
N GLU A 80 7.27 -11.31 11.73
CA GLU A 80 8.08 -12.14 10.84
C GLU A 80 7.67 -11.99 9.36
N ALA A 81 6.51 -11.37 9.09
CA ALA A 81 6.05 -11.11 7.74
C ALA A 81 6.71 -9.87 7.14
N SER A 82 6.91 -9.91 5.83
CA SER A 82 7.20 -8.69 5.09
C SER A 82 5.90 -7.92 4.87
N VAL A 83 5.85 -6.65 5.28
CA VAL A 83 4.67 -5.79 5.08
C VAL A 83 5.02 -4.67 4.11
N CYS A 84 4.24 -4.48 3.05
CA CYS A 84 4.43 -3.40 2.11
C CYS A 84 3.13 -2.66 1.79
N THR A 85 3.24 -1.34 1.59
CA THR A 85 2.15 -0.50 1.08
C THR A 85 2.23 -0.42 -0.44
N ALA A 86 1.10 -0.59 -1.12
CA ALA A 86 1.07 -0.73 -2.57
C ALA A 86 0.01 0.17 -3.25
N GLY A 87 -0.67 1.05 -2.50
CA GLY A 87 -1.70 1.94 -3.03
C GLY A 87 -2.77 1.18 -3.84
N GLY A 88 -3.03 1.61 -5.06
CA GLY A 88 -4.00 0.98 -5.96
C GLY A 88 -3.48 -0.26 -6.70
N TRP A 89 -2.39 -0.87 -6.27
CA TRP A 89 -1.78 -1.99 -6.98
C TRP A 89 -2.71 -3.23 -7.07
N ILE A 90 -3.47 -3.54 -6.01
CA ILE A 90 -4.39 -4.68 -5.98
C ILE A 90 -5.42 -4.56 -7.11
N ASP A 91 -6.05 -3.37 -7.25
CA ASP A 91 -7.00 -3.10 -8.32
C ASP A 91 -6.36 -3.18 -9.72
N GLN A 92 -5.14 -2.68 -9.85
CA GLN A 92 -4.40 -2.72 -11.11
C GLN A 92 -4.04 -4.15 -11.47
N TYR A 93 -3.52 -4.91 -10.52
CA TYR A 93 -3.13 -6.30 -10.73
C TYR A 93 -4.33 -7.18 -11.04
N ALA A 94 -5.48 -6.94 -10.39
CA ALA A 94 -6.73 -7.62 -10.70
C ALA A 94 -7.19 -7.40 -12.15
N ARG A 95 -7.04 -6.17 -12.65
CA ARG A 95 -7.45 -5.78 -14.00
C ARG A 95 -6.39 -6.11 -15.08
N ALA A 96 -5.17 -6.37 -14.69
CA ALA A 96 -4.05 -6.64 -15.58
C ALA A 96 -4.16 -8.04 -16.24
N ALA A 97 -5.27 -8.26 -16.97
CA ALA A 97 -5.19 -9.01 -18.21
C ALA A 97 -4.49 -8.07 -19.20
N ASP A 98 -3.27 -8.36 -19.49
CA ASP A 98 -2.43 -7.96 -20.62
C ASP A 98 -2.27 -6.48 -21.04
N ASP A 99 -3.16 -5.53 -20.71
CA ASP A 99 -3.16 -4.21 -21.34
C ASP A 99 -3.57 -3.03 -20.45
N TYR A 100 -3.14 -2.97 -19.18
CA TYR A 100 -3.40 -1.73 -18.42
C TYR A 100 -2.63 -0.53 -19.00
N PHE A 101 -1.43 -0.77 -19.50
CA PHE A 101 -0.65 0.20 -20.25
C PHE A 101 -0.19 -0.40 -21.57
N PRO A 102 -0.54 0.18 -22.72
CA PRO A 102 0.11 -0.14 -23.98
C PRO A 102 1.64 -0.05 -23.84
N THR A 103 2.36 -0.93 -24.50
CA THR A 103 3.83 -1.03 -24.40
C THR A 103 4.54 0.31 -24.62
N TRP A 104 3.99 1.18 -25.49
CA TRP A 104 4.51 2.51 -25.73
C TRP A 104 4.37 3.46 -24.54
N VAL A 105 3.31 3.31 -23.71
CA VAL A 105 3.11 4.10 -22.47
C VAL A 105 4.16 3.74 -21.42
N HIS A 106 4.52 2.45 -21.33
CA HIS A 106 5.63 1.99 -20.49
C HIS A 106 6.97 2.54 -20.99
N ALA A 107 7.23 2.45 -22.29
CA ALA A 107 8.47 2.93 -22.90
C ALA A 107 8.66 4.44 -22.73
N ALA A 108 7.58 5.21 -22.83
CA ALA A 108 7.57 6.66 -22.67
C ALA A 108 7.47 7.14 -21.21
N ARG A 109 7.35 6.24 -20.22
CA ARG A 109 7.10 6.56 -18.79
C ARG A 109 5.87 7.44 -18.57
N LEU A 110 4.88 7.36 -19.46
CA LEU A 110 3.66 8.18 -19.46
C LEU A 110 2.51 7.54 -18.63
N GLY A 111 2.79 6.59 -17.75
CA GLY A 111 1.78 5.92 -16.92
C GLY A 111 0.92 6.89 -16.08
N TRP A 112 1.49 8.01 -15.63
CA TRP A 112 0.77 9.07 -14.93
C TRP A 112 -0.22 9.81 -15.85
N ALA A 113 0.17 10.12 -17.07
CA ALA A 113 -0.68 10.81 -18.04
C ALA A 113 -1.82 9.90 -18.52
N TRP A 114 -1.54 8.61 -18.72
CA TRP A 114 -2.55 7.61 -19.03
C TRP A 114 -3.61 7.49 -17.92
N ARG A 115 -3.18 7.50 -16.65
CA ARG A 115 -4.10 7.50 -15.50
C ARG A 115 -4.98 8.75 -15.46
N ILE A 116 -4.41 9.94 -15.71
CA ILE A 116 -5.18 11.18 -15.76
C ILE A 116 -6.24 11.11 -16.86
N ALA A 117 -5.91 10.55 -18.03
CA ALA A 117 -6.84 10.40 -19.14
C ALA A 117 -8.00 9.44 -18.84
N HIS A 118 -7.75 8.37 -18.05
CA HIS A 118 -8.77 7.35 -17.77
C HIS A 118 -9.54 7.55 -16.45
N GLU A 119 -8.96 8.27 -15.49
CA GLU A 119 -9.61 8.62 -14.22
C GLU A 119 -9.53 10.14 -13.92
N PRO A 120 -9.97 11.01 -14.85
CA PRO A 120 -9.70 12.45 -14.75
C PRO A 120 -10.31 13.08 -13.49
N LYS A 121 -11.55 12.73 -13.15
CA LYS A 121 -12.27 13.33 -12.01
C LYS A 121 -11.60 13.09 -10.67
N ARG A 122 -11.05 11.88 -10.47
CA ARG A 122 -10.40 11.50 -9.22
C ARG A 122 -8.99 12.07 -9.11
N LEU A 123 -8.26 12.08 -10.21
CA LEU A 123 -6.86 12.49 -10.23
C LEU A 123 -6.69 14.00 -10.35
N ILE A 124 -7.54 14.69 -11.12
CA ILE A 124 -7.52 16.16 -11.18
C ILE A 124 -7.81 16.75 -9.81
N LYS A 125 -8.84 16.25 -9.09
CA LYS A 125 -9.11 16.72 -7.73
C LYS A 125 -7.91 16.54 -6.81
N ARG A 126 -7.25 15.38 -6.88
CA ARG A 126 -6.09 15.07 -6.04
C ARG A 126 -4.86 15.91 -6.39
N TYR A 127 -4.57 16.07 -7.68
CA TYR A 127 -3.37 16.80 -8.13
C TYR A 127 -3.55 18.31 -8.20
N THR A 128 -4.77 18.82 -8.20
CA THR A 128 -5.02 20.28 -8.18
C THR A 128 -5.44 20.76 -6.81
N VAL A 129 -6.52 20.26 -6.24
CA VAL A 129 -7.07 20.77 -4.97
C VAL A 129 -6.19 20.35 -3.80
N GLU A 130 -5.83 19.06 -3.69
CA GLU A 130 -5.02 18.56 -2.58
C GLU A 130 -3.57 19.07 -2.67
N ALA A 131 -3.02 19.22 -3.89
CA ALA A 131 -1.68 19.75 -4.08
C ALA A 131 -1.62 21.25 -3.76
N LEU A 132 -2.63 22.03 -4.14
CA LEU A 132 -2.72 23.45 -3.80
C LEU A 132 -2.91 23.64 -2.29
N ASP A 133 -3.76 22.80 -1.67
CA ASP A 133 -3.98 22.81 -0.23
C ASP A 133 -2.67 22.46 0.51
N PHE A 134 -1.95 21.44 0.06
CA PHE A 134 -0.64 21.09 0.60
C PHE A 134 0.36 22.24 0.47
N VAL A 135 0.47 22.86 -0.70
CA VAL A 135 1.39 24.00 -0.92
C VAL A 135 1.00 25.20 -0.05
N ALA A 136 -0.29 25.47 0.12
CA ALA A 136 -0.77 26.55 0.98
C ALA A 136 -0.42 26.32 2.47
N HIS A 137 -0.44 25.07 2.93
CA HIS A 137 -0.15 24.71 4.32
C HIS A 137 1.31 24.25 4.55
N ALA A 138 2.10 24.11 3.49
CA ALA A 138 3.50 23.66 3.60
C ALA A 138 4.36 24.53 4.54
N PRO A 139 4.25 25.89 4.57
CA PRO A 139 5.02 26.71 5.50
C PRO A 139 4.69 26.39 6.97
N GLU A 140 3.41 26.19 7.29
CA GLU A 140 2.98 25.81 8.64
C GLU A 140 3.47 24.41 9.02
N LEU A 141 3.44 23.47 8.09
CA LEU A 141 3.95 22.12 8.30
C LEU A 141 5.46 22.12 8.56
N ILE A 142 6.21 22.89 7.78
CA ILE A 142 7.67 23.04 7.93
C ILE A 142 7.99 23.66 9.30
N SER A 143 7.30 24.73 9.69
CA SER A 143 7.51 25.36 10.99
C SER A 143 7.20 24.43 12.16
N ARG A 144 6.18 23.59 12.04
CA ARG A 144 5.85 22.57 13.05
C ARG A 144 6.92 21.48 13.11
N LEU A 145 7.42 21.02 11.97
CA LEU A 145 8.52 20.04 11.91
C LEU A 145 9.81 20.58 12.52
N GLU A 146 10.15 21.83 12.23
CA GLU A 146 11.29 22.52 12.83
C GLU A 146 11.13 22.69 14.36
N ALA A 147 9.91 22.99 14.83
CA ALA A 147 9.60 23.12 16.24
C ALA A 147 9.61 21.77 17.00
N MET A 148 9.42 20.64 16.31
CA MET A 148 9.48 19.29 16.87
C MET A 148 10.91 18.76 17.05
N GLY A 149 11.93 19.49 16.61
CA GLY A 149 13.31 19.05 16.66
C GLY A 149 13.69 18.03 15.58
N SER A 150 14.95 17.62 15.59
CA SER A 150 15.42 16.58 14.66
C SER A 150 14.73 15.26 14.94
N PHE A 151 14.51 14.46 13.91
CA PHE A 151 13.95 13.08 14.05
C PHE A 151 14.76 12.22 15.04
N ASP A 152 16.00 12.57 15.29
CA ASP A 152 16.87 11.92 16.28
C ASP A 152 16.37 12.12 17.74
N ASP A 153 15.70 13.26 18.02
CA ASP A 153 15.20 13.58 19.37
C ASP A 153 13.89 12.84 19.69
N LEU A 154 13.19 12.29 18.69
CA LEU A 154 11.93 11.60 18.89
C LEU A 154 12.08 10.13 19.31
N GLY A 155 13.30 9.62 19.44
CA GLY A 155 13.57 8.23 19.86
C GLY A 155 13.01 7.17 18.90
N LEU A 156 12.54 7.57 17.71
CA LEU A 156 11.95 6.69 16.70
C LEU A 156 12.99 6.02 15.79
N VAL A 157 14.25 6.41 15.90
CA VAL A 157 15.38 5.77 15.21
C VAL A 157 16.12 4.85 16.19
N GLY A 158 15.38 3.98 16.84
CA GLY A 158 15.94 2.82 17.52
C GLY A 158 16.29 1.75 16.50
N GLY A 159 17.52 1.82 15.95
CA GLY A 159 18.20 0.62 15.48
C GLY A 159 17.88 0.12 14.07
N VAL A 160 17.79 0.97 13.05
CA VAL A 160 18.04 0.50 11.67
C VAL A 160 19.45 0.88 11.25
N THR A 161 20.43 0.09 11.64
CA THR A 161 21.75 0.10 11.01
C THR A 161 21.62 -0.51 9.62
N PHE A 162 21.74 0.30 8.58
CA PHE A 162 22.02 -0.19 7.24
C PHE A 162 23.41 -0.82 7.27
N ALA A 163 23.47 -2.14 7.37
CA ALA A 163 24.72 -2.87 7.18
C ALA A 163 25.14 -2.67 5.72
N ASP A 164 26.25 -1.93 5.57
CA ASP A 164 27.00 -1.79 4.34
C ASP A 164 27.36 -3.17 3.83
N ARG A 165 26.84 -3.57 2.67
CA ARG A 165 27.24 -4.78 1.97
C ARG A 165 28.14 -4.34 0.84
N GLY A 166 29.48 -4.40 1.14
CA GLY A 166 30.50 -4.43 0.11
C GLY A 166 30.36 -5.60 -0.86
#